data_c7aae9f55a6af335fb962c3032467a11
#
_entry.id   c7aae9f55a6af335fb962c3032467a11
#
_cell.length_a   1.000
_cell.length_b   1.000
_cell.length_c   1.000
_cell.angle_alpha   90.00
_cell.angle_beta   90.00
_cell.angle_gamma   90.00
#
_symmetry.space_group_name_H-M   'P 1'
#
loop_
_entity.id
_entity.type
_entity.pdbx_description
1 polymer ?
#
loop_
_entity_poly.entity_id
_entity_poly.type
_entity_poly.pdbx_seq_one_letter_code
_entity_poly.pdbx_strand_id
1 'polypeptide(L)'
;MRQGLPGIAYLAAEKTRTRARENGTRMKENLLRGFLNRILQTLATNFPGGQNLRVSLHRARGVKIGKNVWISYNVILETSYPSLVTIDDDAFIGIGVIVIAHFKEARNGVRIGKRVFVGPGAIILPDVEIGDGAVVTAGSVVTNSVPAMTVVQGNPAVPIATCGVPLWPDTPLKEFSRRLRPLASRGSSQRGIAVEQGGPESLKGS
;
A
#
# COMPACT_ATOMS: atom_id res chain seq x y z
N MET A 1 6.99 48.27 -13.19
CA MET A 1 6.60 46.98 -12.57
C MET A 1 7.04 45.84 -13.48
N ARG A 2 8.12 45.12 -13.14
CA ARG A 2 8.58 43.97 -13.97
C ARG A 2 8.00 42.70 -13.31
N GLN A 3 7.02 42.11 -13.95
CA GLN A 3 6.52 40.77 -13.57
C GLN A 3 7.57 39.76 -14.04
N GLY A 4 8.25 39.12 -13.07
CA GLY A 4 9.16 38.01 -13.33
C GLY A 4 8.39 36.80 -13.83
N LEU A 5 8.78 36.29 -14.99
CA LEU A 5 8.21 35.13 -15.65
C LEU A 5 8.30 33.88 -14.76
N PRO A 6 7.20 33.16 -14.51
CA PRO A 6 7.19 31.94 -13.65
C PRO A 6 8.01 30.76 -14.21
N GLY A 7 8.48 30.84 -15.44
CA GLY A 7 9.24 29.76 -16.10
C GLY A 7 10.68 29.57 -15.58
N ILE A 8 11.34 30.62 -15.09
CA ILE A 8 12.75 30.52 -14.66
C ILE A 8 12.89 29.77 -13.35
N ALA A 9 11.98 29.97 -12.40
CA ALA A 9 11.95 29.23 -11.14
C ALA A 9 11.63 27.74 -11.35
N TYR A 10 10.75 27.44 -12.28
CA TYR A 10 10.42 26.06 -12.65
C TYR A 10 11.61 25.34 -13.28
N LEU A 11 12.30 25.97 -14.24
CA LEU A 11 13.50 25.43 -14.91
C LEU A 11 14.68 25.26 -13.94
N ALA A 12 14.83 26.15 -12.97
CA ALA A 12 15.85 26.03 -11.93
C ALA A 12 15.56 24.86 -10.98
N ALA A 13 14.30 24.68 -10.57
CA ALA A 13 13.87 23.55 -9.75
C ALA A 13 14.02 22.21 -10.49
N GLU A 14 13.76 22.19 -11.79
CA GLU A 14 13.92 21.01 -12.63
C GLU A 14 15.40 20.65 -12.85
N LYS A 15 16.27 21.62 -13.09
CA LYS A 15 17.73 21.40 -13.13
C LYS A 15 18.31 20.90 -11.80
N THR A 16 17.81 21.39 -10.68
CA THR A 16 18.23 20.91 -9.36
C THR A 16 17.75 19.49 -9.11
N ARG A 17 16.52 19.15 -9.53
CA ARG A 17 16.00 17.78 -9.53
C ARG A 17 16.79 16.84 -10.43
N THR A 18 17.17 17.31 -11.63
CA THR A 18 17.94 16.51 -12.59
C THR A 18 19.36 16.23 -12.08
N ARG A 19 20.04 17.23 -11.48
CA ARG A 19 21.35 17.04 -10.85
C ARG A 19 21.32 16.12 -9.61
N ALA A 20 20.25 16.17 -8.82
CA ALA A 20 20.04 15.23 -7.72
C ALA A 20 19.77 13.79 -8.23
N ARG A 21 19.20 13.66 -9.44
CA ARG A 21 18.97 12.39 -10.13
C ARG A 21 20.28 11.75 -10.64
N GLU A 22 21.21 12.54 -11.15
CA GLU A 22 22.49 12.04 -11.70
C GLU A 22 23.47 11.52 -10.62
N ASN A 23 23.42 12.05 -9.41
CA ASN A 23 24.26 11.62 -8.28
C ASN A 23 23.69 10.41 -7.51
N GLY A 24 22.64 9.80 -8.03
CA GLY A 24 22.02 8.62 -7.42
C GLY A 24 22.89 7.39 -7.58
N THR A 25 23.63 7.05 -6.54
CA THR A 25 24.37 5.78 -6.44
C THR A 25 23.44 4.63 -6.80
N ARG A 26 23.67 4.01 -7.97
CA ARG A 26 22.92 2.83 -8.42
C ARG A 26 23.14 1.75 -7.36
N MET A 27 22.11 1.41 -6.60
CA MET A 27 22.18 0.32 -5.64
C MET A 27 22.47 -0.97 -6.40
N LYS A 28 23.71 -1.49 -6.24
CA LYS A 28 24.09 -2.79 -6.80
C LYS A 28 23.70 -3.86 -5.79
N GLU A 29 22.79 -4.72 -6.16
CA GLU A 29 22.49 -5.91 -5.38
C GLU A 29 23.71 -6.85 -5.42
N ASN A 30 24.21 -7.26 -4.23
CA ASN A 30 25.21 -8.29 -4.14
C ASN A 30 24.55 -9.63 -4.51
N LEU A 31 25.04 -10.32 -5.53
CA LEU A 31 24.44 -11.56 -6.07
C LEU A 31 24.20 -12.62 -4.99
N LEU A 32 25.16 -12.84 -4.09
CA LEU A 32 25.03 -13.82 -3.01
C LEU A 32 23.94 -13.40 -2.01
N ARG A 33 23.90 -12.12 -1.64
CA ARG A 33 22.89 -11.58 -0.76
C ARG A 33 21.49 -11.62 -1.41
N GLY A 34 21.41 -11.33 -2.71
CA GLY A 34 20.18 -11.44 -3.48
C GLY A 34 19.65 -12.87 -3.55
N PHE A 35 20.54 -13.85 -3.75
CA PHE A 35 20.16 -15.26 -3.74
C PHE A 35 19.62 -15.70 -2.37
N LEU A 36 20.35 -15.41 -1.29
CA LEU A 36 19.91 -15.69 0.07
C LEU A 36 18.57 -15.02 0.40
N ASN A 37 18.42 -13.80 -0.04
CA ASN A 37 17.19 -13.02 0.12
C ASN A 37 15.97 -13.72 -0.50
N ARG A 38 16.13 -14.27 -1.71
CA ARG A 38 15.06 -15.00 -2.40
C ARG A 38 14.73 -16.32 -1.73
N ILE A 39 15.72 -17.06 -1.23
CA ILE A 39 15.48 -18.29 -0.45
C ILE A 39 14.69 -17.96 0.80
N LEU A 40 15.13 -16.99 1.60
CA LEU A 40 14.45 -16.60 2.83
C LEU A 40 13.02 -16.07 2.56
N GLN A 41 12.81 -15.35 1.43
CA GLN A 41 11.47 -14.94 1.01
C GLN A 41 10.58 -16.15 0.73
N THR A 42 11.07 -17.11 -0.06
CA THR A 42 10.31 -18.32 -0.40
C THR A 42 9.95 -19.14 0.85
N LEU A 43 10.88 -19.26 1.80
CA LEU A 43 10.61 -19.88 3.09
C LEU A 43 9.56 -19.09 3.87
N ALA A 44 9.70 -17.77 4.00
CA ALA A 44 8.77 -16.93 4.73
C ALA A 44 7.35 -16.94 4.14
N THR A 45 7.22 -17.18 2.84
CA THR A 45 5.92 -17.25 2.14
C THR A 45 5.10 -18.45 2.60
N ASN A 46 5.73 -19.59 2.85
CA ASN A 46 5.07 -20.89 3.04
C ASN A 46 5.15 -21.44 4.47
N PHE A 47 6.13 -21.03 5.28
CA PHE A 47 6.33 -21.60 6.62
C PHE A 47 5.24 -21.18 7.61
N PRO A 48 4.90 -22.02 8.62
CA PRO A 48 3.97 -21.68 9.68
C PRO A 48 4.54 -20.58 10.60
N GLY A 49 3.69 -19.97 11.44
CA GLY A 49 4.11 -19.02 12.48
C GLY A 49 4.15 -17.55 12.04
N GLY A 50 2.94 -16.95 11.93
CA GLY A 50 2.75 -15.56 11.47
C GLY A 50 3.41 -14.48 12.32
N GLN A 51 3.58 -14.71 13.63
CA GLN A 51 4.24 -13.76 14.54
C GLN A 51 5.69 -14.12 14.86
N ASN A 52 6.10 -15.35 14.59
CA ASN A 52 7.41 -15.86 14.99
C ASN A 52 8.33 -16.11 13.79
N LEU A 53 8.20 -17.29 13.17
CA LEU A 53 9.17 -17.75 12.17
C LEU A 53 9.13 -16.87 10.91
N ARG A 54 7.96 -16.57 10.36
CA ARG A 54 7.87 -15.72 9.16
C ARG A 54 8.42 -14.32 9.41
N VAL A 55 8.09 -13.71 10.56
CA VAL A 55 8.64 -12.41 10.96
C VAL A 55 10.17 -12.48 11.08
N SER A 56 10.70 -13.54 11.71
CA SER A 56 12.15 -13.73 11.86
C SER A 56 12.86 -13.89 10.52
N LEU A 57 12.27 -14.63 9.57
CA LEU A 57 12.79 -14.79 8.22
C LEU A 57 12.82 -13.45 7.46
N HIS A 58 11.78 -12.65 7.58
CA HIS A 58 11.77 -11.32 6.97
C HIS A 58 12.76 -10.35 7.63
N ARG A 59 12.93 -10.42 8.96
CA ARG A 59 13.99 -9.65 9.66
C ARG A 59 15.38 -10.05 9.20
N ALA A 60 15.64 -11.35 9.05
CA ALA A 60 16.93 -11.86 8.54
C ALA A 60 17.26 -11.35 7.13
N ARG A 61 16.23 -11.08 6.30
CA ARG A 61 16.39 -10.44 5.00
C ARG A 61 16.73 -8.95 5.10
N GLY A 62 16.50 -8.32 6.24
CA GLY A 62 16.74 -6.90 6.48
C GLY A 62 15.47 -6.04 6.51
N VAL A 63 14.28 -6.62 6.47
CA VAL A 63 13.02 -5.88 6.72
C VAL A 63 13.01 -5.42 8.18
N LYS A 64 12.69 -4.14 8.40
CA LYS A 64 12.56 -3.58 9.74
C LYS A 64 11.15 -3.88 10.26
N ILE A 65 11.03 -4.74 11.26
CA ILE A 65 9.73 -5.18 11.77
C ILE A 65 9.69 -4.99 13.29
N GLY A 66 8.66 -4.31 13.76
CA GLY A 66 8.38 -4.03 15.16
C GLY A 66 7.93 -5.27 15.96
N LYS A 67 7.35 -5.03 17.14
CA LYS A 67 6.84 -6.08 18.03
C LYS A 67 5.43 -6.49 17.64
N ASN A 68 5.03 -7.72 17.96
CA ASN A 68 3.67 -8.27 17.80
C ASN A 68 3.11 -8.15 16.37
N VAL A 69 3.96 -8.04 15.35
CA VAL A 69 3.52 -7.96 13.97
C VAL A 69 3.05 -9.33 13.50
N TRP A 70 1.87 -9.38 12.87
CA TRP A 70 1.36 -10.57 12.22
C TRP A 70 1.60 -10.51 10.71
N ILE A 71 2.28 -11.50 10.15
CA ILE A 71 2.47 -11.67 8.71
C ILE A 71 1.81 -12.98 8.28
N SER A 72 0.81 -12.89 7.42
CA SER A 72 0.05 -14.05 6.92
C SER A 72 0.83 -14.83 5.83
N TYR A 73 0.22 -15.88 5.29
CA TYR A 73 0.79 -16.67 4.19
C TYR A 73 0.84 -15.88 2.87
N ASN A 74 1.73 -16.28 1.97
CA ASN A 74 1.88 -15.72 0.62
C ASN A 74 2.15 -14.20 0.61
N VAL A 75 2.70 -13.65 1.69
CA VAL A 75 3.10 -12.23 1.75
C VAL A 75 4.45 -12.05 1.06
N ILE A 76 4.51 -11.10 0.14
CA ILE A 76 5.74 -10.72 -0.56
C ILE A 76 6.14 -9.32 -0.08
N LEU A 77 7.22 -9.25 0.68
CA LEU A 77 7.82 -7.98 1.09
C LEU A 77 9.06 -7.75 0.25
N GLU A 78 9.10 -6.68 -0.48
CA GLU A 78 10.24 -6.21 -1.28
C GLU A 78 11.38 -7.25 -1.47
N THR A 79 11.64 -7.65 -2.70
CA THR A 79 12.53 -8.80 -2.96
C THR A 79 14.00 -8.44 -3.12
N SER A 80 14.31 -7.23 -3.60
CA SER A 80 15.69 -6.82 -3.89
C SER A 80 16.31 -5.99 -2.76
N TYR A 81 15.52 -5.08 -2.19
CA TYR A 81 15.98 -4.13 -1.16
C TYR A 81 15.07 -4.17 0.09
N PRO A 82 14.99 -5.31 0.81
CA PRO A 82 14.05 -5.47 1.93
C PRO A 82 14.26 -4.44 3.06
N SER A 83 15.42 -3.84 3.19
CA SER A 83 15.69 -2.76 4.15
C SER A 83 14.90 -1.46 3.88
N LEU A 84 14.27 -1.34 2.71
CA LEU A 84 13.37 -0.24 2.38
C LEU A 84 11.96 -0.43 2.95
N VAL A 85 11.66 -1.59 3.54
CA VAL A 85 10.36 -1.84 4.18
C VAL A 85 10.51 -1.72 5.69
N THR A 86 9.64 -0.89 6.28
CA THR A 86 9.48 -0.76 7.73
C THR A 86 8.04 -1.09 8.10
N ILE A 87 7.85 -1.99 9.06
CA ILE A 87 6.55 -2.36 9.61
C ILE A 87 6.64 -2.12 11.11
N ASP A 88 5.84 -1.21 11.62
CA ASP A 88 5.85 -0.84 13.04
C ASP A 88 5.06 -1.86 13.90
N ASP A 89 5.02 -1.61 15.21
CA ASP A 89 4.45 -2.53 16.20
C ASP A 89 2.97 -2.81 15.94
N ASP A 90 2.53 -4.02 16.29
CA ASP A 90 1.13 -4.44 16.23
C ASP A 90 0.48 -4.34 14.85
N ALA A 91 1.23 -4.31 13.75
CA ALA A 91 0.66 -4.31 12.40
C ALA A 91 0.21 -5.71 11.97
N PHE A 92 -0.88 -5.78 11.21
CA PHE A 92 -1.42 -7.00 10.63
C PHE A 92 -1.29 -6.97 9.10
N ILE A 93 -0.58 -7.94 8.54
CA ILE A 93 -0.38 -8.09 7.10
C ILE A 93 -1.14 -9.33 6.64
N GLY A 94 -2.20 -9.11 5.87
CA GLY A 94 -3.11 -10.14 5.37
C GLY A 94 -2.48 -11.08 4.35
N ILE A 95 -3.18 -12.17 4.05
CA ILE A 95 -2.74 -13.18 3.08
C ILE A 95 -2.56 -12.55 1.70
N GLY A 96 -1.47 -12.89 1.01
CA GLY A 96 -1.22 -12.47 -0.36
C GLY A 96 -0.92 -10.98 -0.55
N VAL A 97 -0.63 -10.25 0.53
CA VAL A 97 -0.20 -8.84 0.44
C VAL A 97 1.15 -8.74 -0.26
N ILE A 98 1.27 -7.78 -1.15
CA ILE A 98 2.50 -7.47 -1.88
C ILE A 98 2.95 -6.05 -1.53
N VAL A 99 4.19 -5.92 -1.05
CA VAL A 99 4.83 -4.63 -0.78
C VAL A 99 6.00 -4.46 -1.73
N ILE A 100 5.91 -3.47 -2.60
CA ILE A 100 6.97 -3.05 -3.52
C ILE A 100 7.55 -1.75 -2.96
N ALA A 101 8.79 -1.76 -2.54
CA ALA A 101 9.41 -0.62 -1.87
C ALA A 101 10.45 0.11 -2.73
N HIS A 102 10.74 -0.39 -3.94
CA HIS A 102 11.62 0.28 -4.87
C HIS A 102 11.02 0.35 -6.27
N PHE A 103 11.24 1.44 -6.92
CA PHE A 103 11.09 1.61 -8.36
C PHE A 103 12.28 2.46 -8.83
N LYS A 104 12.49 2.57 -10.15
CA LYS A 104 13.70 3.16 -10.75
C LYS A 104 14.23 4.42 -10.04
N GLU A 105 13.35 5.22 -9.44
CA GLU A 105 13.66 6.49 -8.75
C GLU A 105 13.10 6.58 -7.32
N ALA A 106 12.24 5.65 -6.90
CA ALA A 106 11.64 5.61 -5.57
C ALA A 106 12.67 5.13 -4.54
N ARG A 107 12.94 5.93 -3.50
CA ARG A 107 14.03 5.68 -2.53
C ARG A 107 13.61 5.78 -1.08
N ASN A 108 12.42 6.31 -0.81
CA ASN A 108 11.96 6.48 0.56
C ASN A 108 11.44 5.16 1.16
N GLY A 109 11.24 4.16 0.30
CA GLY A 109 10.74 2.86 0.71
C GLY A 109 9.25 2.87 1.04
N VAL A 110 8.83 1.90 1.88
CA VAL A 110 7.46 1.78 2.39
C VAL A 110 7.50 1.72 3.90
N ARG A 111 6.63 2.50 4.55
CA ARG A 111 6.40 2.40 5.99
C ARG A 111 4.95 2.02 6.27
N ILE A 112 4.76 1.00 7.08
CA ILE A 112 3.47 0.57 7.61
C ILE A 112 3.48 0.87 9.11
N GLY A 113 2.63 1.79 9.53
CA GLY A 113 2.57 2.30 10.90
C GLY A 113 2.01 1.29 11.91
N LYS A 114 1.94 1.73 13.16
CA LYS A 114 1.47 0.91 14.27
C LYS A 114 -0.01 0.56 14.15
N ARG A 115 -0.37 -0.69 14.50
CA ARG A 115 -1.76 -1.17 14.51
C ARG A 115 -2.47 -0.97 13.17
N VAL A 116 -1.71 -0.92 12.07
CA VAL A 116 -2.25 -0.89 10.72
C VAL A 116 -2.79 -2.27 10.36
N PHE A 117 -3.96 -2.32 9.75
CA PHE A 117 -4.51 -3.52 9.16
C PHE A 117 -4.40 -3.46 7.64
N VAL A 118 -3.62 -4.35 7.06
CA VAL A 118 -3.53 -4.52 5.61
C VAL A 118 -4.32 -5.76 5.21
N GLY A 119 -5.44 -5.55 4.53
CA GLY A 119 -6.35 -6.60 4.08
C GLY A 119 -5.73 -7.55 3.06
N PRO A 120 -6.27 -8.78 2.95
CA PRO A 120 -5.78 -9.79 2.02
C PRO A 120 -5.68 -9.30 0.58
N GLY A 121 -4.61 -9.69 -0.12
CA GLY A 121 -4.40 -9.36 -1.53
C GLY A 121 -4.14 -7.88 -1.84
N ALA A 122 -3.96 -7.03 -0.83
CA ALA A 122 -3.61 -5.63 -1.08
C ALA A 122 -2.19 -5.50 -1.65
N ILE A 123 -1.98 -4.47 -2.49
CA ILE A 123 -0.69 -4.12 -3.08
C ILE A 123 -0.30 -2.73 -2.60
N ILE A 124 0.90 -2.59 -2.07
CA ILE A 124 1.44 -1.31 -1.60
C ILE A 124 2.60 -0.93 -2.50
N LEU A 125 2.51 0.24 -3.13
CA LEU A 125 3.50 0.75 -4.08
C LEU A 125 4.61 1.53 -3.36
N PRO A 126 5.73 1.82 -4.06
CA PRO A 126 6.86 2.55 -3.49
C PRO A 126 6.50 3.95 -2.99
N ASP A 127 7.29 4.45 -2.05
CA ASP A 127 7.19 5.78 -1.43
C ASP A 127 5.87 6.02 -0.67
N VAL A 128 5.19 4.95 -0.25
CA VAL A 128 3.95 5.01 0.53
C VAL A 128 4.25 4.90 2.02
N GLU A 129 3.64 5.79 2.80
CA GLU A 129 3.53 5.70 4.25
C GLU A 129 2.06 5.46 4.64
N ILE A 130 1.80 4.39 5.39
CA ILE A 130 0.47 4.08 5.94
C ILE A 130 0.49 4.46 7.42
N GLY A 131 -0.28 5.47 7.78
CA GLY A 131 -0.34 6.02 9.14
C GLY A 131 -0.95 5.08 10.16
N ASP A 132 -0.66 5.31 11.43
CA ASP A 132 -1.05 4.45 12.55
C ASP A 132 -2.56 4.18 12.59
N GLY A 133 -2.93 2.94 12.84
CA GLY A 133 -4.33 2.52 12.93
C GLY A 133 -5.13 2.59 11.63
N ALA A 134 -4.49 2.88 10.51
CA ALA A 134 -5.16 2.88 9.21
C ALA A 134 -5.54 1.46 8.77
N VAL A 135 -6.54 1.38 7.90
CA VAL A 135 -7.05 0.13 7.34
C VAL A 135 -6.98 0.19 5.81
N VAL A 136 -6.24 -0.72 5.23
CA VAL A 136 -6.25 -0.99 3.79
C VAL A 136 -7.20 -2.17 3.55
N THR A 137 -8.27 -1.97 2.81
CA THR A 137 -9.23 -3.04 2.54
C THR A 137 -8.66 -4.09 1.59
N ALA A 138 -9.23 -5.30 1.61
CA ALA A 138 -8.78 -6.40 0.77
C ALA A 138 -8.76 -6.02 -0.72
N GLY A 139 -7.74 -6.49 -1.46
CA GLY A 139 -7.58 -6.26 -2.89
C GLY A 139 -7.27 -4.83 -3.32
N SER A 140 -7.01 -3.92 -2.38
CA SER A 140 -6.72 -2.52 -2.69
C SER A 140 -5.29 -2.31 -3.21
N VAL A 141 -5.10 -1.33 -4.09
CA VAL A 141 -3.78 -0.91 -4.58
C VAL A 141 -3.46 0.48 -4.07
N VAL A 142 -2.56 0.55 -3.09
CA VAL A 142 -2.18 1.80 -2.42
C VAL A 142 -1.07 2.47 -3.20
N THR A 143 -1.38 3.59 -3.82
CA THR A 143 -0.48 4.40 -4.66
C THR A 143 -0.01 5.68 -3.98
N ASN A 144 -0.69 6.09 -2.90
CA ASN A 144 -0.40 7.31 -2.15
C ASN A 144 -0.42 7.01 -0.66
N SER A 145 0.30 7.83 0.12
CA SER A 145 0.32 7.69 1.58
C SER A 145 -1.08 7.82 2.18
N VAL A 146 -1.33 7.04 3.22
CA VAL A 146 -2.62 6.92 3.89
C VAL A 146 -2.52 7.59 5.26
N PRO A 147 -3.37 8.58 5.57
CA PRO A 147 -3.40 9.19 6.90
C PRO A 147 -3.72 8.18 8.01
N ALA A 148 -3.28 8.47 9.24
CA ALA A 148 -3.62 7.67 10.40
C ALA A 148 -5.15 7.52 10.55
N MET A 149 -5.60 6.40 11.10
CA MET A 149 -7.02 6.12 11.37
C MET A 149 -7.93 6.26 10.16
N THR A 150 -7.42 6.04 8.96
CA THR A 150 -8.16 6.16 7.70
C THR A 150 -8.37 4.80 7.06
N VAL A 151 -9.57 4.55 6.56
CA VAL A 151 -9.90 3.36 5.77
C VAL A 151 -9.80 3.71 4.28
N VAL A 152 -8.97 2.96 3.54
CA VAL A 152 -8.81 3.13 2.09
C VAL A 152 -9.27 1.88 1.35
N GLN A 153 -9.83 2.08 0.15
CA GLN A 153 -10.36 1.01 -0.69
C GLN A 153 -10.18 1.28 -2.18
N GLY A 154 -9.99 0.24 -2.93
CA GLY A 154 -10.05 0.25 -4.39
C GLY A 154 -8.71 0.22 -5.10
N ASN A 155 -8.73 0.37 -6.42
CA ASN A 155 -7.56 0.46 -7.29
C ASN A 155 -7.74 1.64 -8.28
N PRO A 156 -7.04 2.78 -8.07
CA PRO A 156 -6.20 3.08 -6.91
C PRO A 156 -7.02 3.22 -5.62
N ALA A 157 -6.38 2.91 -4.47
CA ALA A 157 -7.03 3.03 -3.17
C ALA A 157 -7.29 4.50 -2.81
N VAL A 158 -8.53 4.78 -2.43
CA VAL A 158 -8.97 6.12 -1.99
C VAL A 158 -9.55 6.05 -0.59
N PRO A 159 -9.45 7.12 0.21
CA PRO A 159 -10.08 7.20 1.52
C PRO A 159 -11.62 7.11 1.39
N ILE A 160 -12.23 6.18 2.14
CA ILE A 160 -13.69 5.97 2.17
C ILE A 160 -14.30 6.25 3.53
N ALA A 161 -13.52 6.14 4.61
CA ALA A 161 -13.97 6.41 5.97
C ALA A 161 -12.80 6.78 6.87
N THR A 162 -13.09 7.36 8.03
CA THR A 162 -12.19 7.38 9.18
C THR A 162 -12.68 6.39 10.23
N CYS A 163 -11.76 5.80 11.00
CA CYS A 163 -12.09 4.90 12.10
C CYS A 163 -11.73 5.53 13.44
N GLY A 164 -12.59 5.37 14.44
CA GLY A 164 -12.34 5.88 15.79
C GLY A 164 -11.49 4.94 16.65
N VAL A 165 -11.25 3.71 16.19
CA VAL A 165 -10.39 2.68 16.80
C VAL A 165 -9.70 1.92 15.68
N PRO A 166 -8.46 1.42 15.91
CA PRO A 166 -7.80 0.57 14.94
C PRO A 166 -8.56 -0.76 14.76
N LEU A 167 -8.51 -1.34 13.56
CA LEU A 167 -8.98 -2.71 13.34
C LEU A 167 -7.86 -3.69 13.71
N TRP A 168 -7.99 -4.33 14.88
CA TRP A 168 -7.03 -5.29 15.39
C TRP A 168 -7.75 -6.55 15.93
N PRO A 169 -7.10 -7.71 16.04
CA PRO A 169 -7.76 -8.93 16.51
C PRO A 169 -8.46 -8.83 17.88
N ASP A 170 -8.02 -7.94 18.74
CA ASP A 170 -8.65 -7.66 20.03
C ASP A 170 -9.78 -6.61 19.96
N THR A 171 -9.95 -5.96 18.82
CA THR A 171 -11.03 -4.98 18.60
C THR A 171 -12.27 -5.70 18.06
N PRO A 172 -13.39 -5.76 18.81
CA PRO A 172 -14.61 -6.36 18.31
C PRO A 172 -15.08 -5.68 17.00
N LEU A 173 -15.37 -6.46 15.97
CA LEU A 173 -15.81 -5.93 14.67
C LEU A 173 -17.04 -5.00 14.81
N LYS A 174 -17.94 -5.31 15.74
CA LYS A 174 -19.10 -4.46 16.06
C LYS A 174 -18.69 -3.10 16.60
N GLU A 175 -17.64 -3.03 17.40
CA GLU A 175 -17.12 -1.75 17.92
C GLU A 175 -16.45 -0.95 16.80
N PHE A 176 -15.58 -1.60 16.02
CA PHE A 176 -14.96 -0.98 14.86
C PHE A 176 -16.01 -0.39 13.92
N SER A 177 -17.02 -1.19 13.50
CA SER A 177 -18.08 -0.74 12.59
C SER A 177 -18.88 0.44 13.15
N ARG A 178 -19.17 0.45 14.47
CA ARG A 178 -19.89 1.56 15.12
C ARG A 178 -19.10 2.87 15.09
N ARG A 179 -17.78 2.78 15.08
CA ARG A 179 -16.88 3.93 15.09
C ARG A 179 -16.36 4.33 13.70
N LEU A 180 -16.84 3.70 12.64
CA LEU A 180 -16.59 4.13 11.28
C LEU A 180 -17.39 5.41 10.98
N ARG A 181 -16.72 6.38 10.40
CA ARG A 181 -17.32 7.62 9.90
C ARG A 181 -17.06 7.70 8.40
N PRO A 182 -18.05 7.40 7.55
CA PRO A 182 -17.89 7.50 6.11
C PRO A 182 -17.49 8.93 5.71
N LEU A 183 -16.57 9.04 4.77
CA LEU A 183 -16.23 10.30 4.13
C LEU A 183 -17.27 10.56 3.05
N ALA A 184 -17.72 11.81 2.91
CA ALA A 184 -18.60 12.20 1.82
C ALA A 184 -17.93 11.86 0.49
N SER A 185 -18.59 11.07 -0.36
CA SER A 185 -18.08 10.75 -1.70
C SER A 185 -17.97 12.07 -2.45
N ARG A 186 -16.76 12.42 -2.90
CA ARG A 186 -16.60 13.51 -3.89
C ARG A 186 -17.39 13.09 -5.13
N GLY A 187 -18.55 13.74 -5.33
CA GLY A 187 -19.51 13.62 -6.40
C GLY A 187 -19.21 12.55 -7.47
N SER A 188 -19.81 11.38 -7.34
CA SER A 188 -20.14 10.57 -8.49
C SER A 188 -21.27 11.31 -9.22
N SER A 189 -20.92 12.13 -10.20
CA SER A 189 -21.86 12.50 -11.25
C SER A 189 -22.37 11.17 -11.82
N GLN A 190 -23.59 10.81 -11.45
CA GLN A 190 -24.33 9.72 -12.07
C GLN A 190 -24.48 10.07 -13.54
N ARG A 191 -23.57 9.60 -14.38
CA ARG A 191 -23.91 9.36 -15.78
C ARG A 191 -24.77 8.10 -15.76
N GLY A 192 -26.09 8.32 -15.65
CA GLY A 192 -27.07 7.30 -15.90
C GLY A 192 -26.83 6.76 -17.30
N ILE A 193 -26.36 5.52 -17.37
CA ILE A 193 -26.51 4.73 -18.58
C ILE A 193 -27.99 4.42 -18.64
N ALA A 194 -28.74 5.20 -19.43
CA ALA A 194 -30.09 4.85 -19.81
C ALA A 194 -29.97 3.55 -20.63
N VAL A 195 -30.29 2.43 -20.01
CA VAL A 195 -30.55 1.19 -20.72
C VAL A 195 -31.88 1.38 -21.41
N GLU A 196 -31.85 1.71 -22.71
CA GLU A 196 -33.00 1.76 -23.57
C GLU A 196 -33.56 0.32 -23.67
N GLN A 197 -34.65 0.08 -22.96
CA GLN A 197 -35.40 -1.19 -23.05
C GLN A 197 -36.12 -1.19 -24.39
N GLY A 198 -35.47 -1.75 -25.40
CA GLY A 198 -36.14 -2.14 -26.65
C GLY A 198 -37.18 -3.23 -26.35
N GLY A 199 -38.46 -2.84 -26.34
CA GLY A 199 -39.54 -3.77 -26.25
C GLY A 199 -39.62 -4.70 -27.48
N PRO A 200 -40.17 -5.92 -27.34
CA PRO A 200 -40.25 -6.86 -28.45
C PRO A 200 -41.29 -6.38 -29.45
N GLU A 201 -40.83 -6.12 -30.69
CA GLU A 201 -41.69 -5.87 -31.84
C GLU A 201 -42.45 -7.13 -32.21
N SER A 202 -43.76 -7.06 -32.09
CA SER A 202 -44.69 -8.11 -32.43
C SER A 202 -44.73 -8.36 -33.95
N LEU A 203 -44.14 -9.46 -34.41
CA LEU A 203 -44.41 -10.00 -35.74
C LEU A 203 -45.85 -10.60 -35.77
N LYS A 204 -46.82 -9.81 -36.26
CA LYS A 204 -48.08 -10.31 -36.80
C LYS A 204 -48.02 -10.35 -38.33
N GLY A 205 -48.05 -11.46 -38.89
CA GLY A 205 -48.75 -12.11 -39.94
C GLY A 205 -48.95 -11.41 -41.27
N SER A 206 -48.56 -12.04 -42.31
CA SER A 206 -49.35 -12.39 -43.48
C SER A 206 -48.62 -13.46 -44.26
#